data_18f7faa4c323b6e3382923c212fbfd69
#
_entry.id   18f7faa4c323b6e3382923c212fbfd69
#
_cell.length_a   1.000
_cell.length_b   1.000
_cell.length_c   1.000
_cell.angle_alpha   90.00
_cell.angle_beta   90.00
_cell.angle_gamma   90.00
#
_symmetry.space_group_name_H-M   'P 1'
#
loop_
_entity.id
_entity.type
_entity.pdbx_description
1 polymer ?
#
loop_
_entity_poly.entity_id
_entity_poly.type
_entity_poly.pdbx_seq_one_letter_code
_entity_poly.pdbx_strand_id
1 'polypeptide(L)'
;MLGWRPVPVNTSVVGYYAKETLPNIQQVFVKVVKEENVDDIERELYICRKLIERAAQSESWGNELYFCSLSNQTIVYKGMLRSEVLGLFYSDLQSDLYKSPFSIYHRRYSTNTSPRWPLAQPMRLLGHNGEINTIQVMVFSTLEA
;
A
#
# COMPACT_ATOMS: atom_id res chain seq x y z
N MET A 1 -20.38 -1.27 -0.67
CA MET A 1 -19.41 -0.64 0.24
C MET A 1 -19.98 -0.71 1.65
N LEU A 2 -19.18 -1.11 2.64
CA LEU A 2 -19.59 -1.14 4.05
C LEU A 2 -19.24 0.17 4.76
N GLY A 3 -18.10 0.76 4.47
CA GLY A 3 -17.71 2.02 5.06
C GLY A 3 -16.25 2.39 4.83
N TRP A 4 -15.89 3.58 5.32
CA TRP A 4 -14.53 4.10 5.38
C TRP A 4 -14.08 4.19 6.83
N ARG A 5 -12.80 3.95 7.06
CA ARG A 5 -12.16 4.08 8.36
C ARG A 5 -10.87 4.88 8.22
N PRO A 6 -10.71 6.00 8.91
CA PRO A 6 -9.38 6.60 9.07
C PRO A 6 -8.45 5.61 9.74
N VAL A 7 -7.27 5.38 9.17
CA VAL A 7 -6.27 4.51 9.81
C VAL A 7 -5.64 5.25 10.98
N PRO A 8 -5.65 4.70 12.21
CA PRO A 8 -5.06 5.36 13.35
C PRO A 8 -3.54 5.35 13.25
N VAL A 9 -2.96 6.54 13.19
CA VAL A 9 -1.52 6.74 13.06
C VAL A 9 -0.97 7.69 14.11
N ASN A 10 0.23 7.37 14.61
CA ASN A 10 0.97 8.23 15.52
C ASN A 10 1.97 9.07 14.74
N THR A 11 1.63 10.32 14.47
CA THR A 11 2.46 11.23 13.70
C THR A 11 3.68 11.77 14.47
N SER A 12 3.76 11.56 15.80
CA SER A 12 4.89 12.02 16.60
C SER A 12 6.20 11.29 16.30
N VAL A 13 6.12 10.05 15.77
CA VAL A 13 7.28 9.21 15.44
C VAL A 13 7.79 9.44 14.03
N VAL A 14 7.13 10.29 13.24
CA VAL A 14 7.47 10.58 11.84
C VAL A 14 8.52 11.68 11.78
N GLY A 15 9.57 11.48 10.99
CA GLY A 15 10.59 12.49 10.76
C GLY A 15 10.04 13.73 10.05
N TYR A 16 10.70 14.87 10.25
CA TYR A 16 10.23 16.18 9.78
C TYR A 16 9.81 16.18 8.30
N TYR A 17 10.69 15.81 7.39
CA TYR A 17 10.40 15.82 5.94
C TYR A 17 9.27 14.84 5.53
N ALA A 18 9.20 13.70 6.18
CA ALA A 18 8.13 12.75 5.91
C ALA A 18 6.78 13.24 6.42
N LYS A 19 6.77 14.05 7.45
CA LYS A 19 5.56 14.64 8.03
C LYS A 19 4.95 15.72 7.13
N GLU A 20 5.78 16.49 6.42
CA GLU A 20 5.31 17.53 5.48
C GLU A 20 4.48 16.97 4.32
N THR A 21 4.76 15.73 3.93
CA THR A 21 4.09 15.04 2.82
C THR A 21 3.24 13.86 3.28
N LEU A 22 2.88 13.82 4.58
CA LEU A 22 2.10 12.74 5.16
C LEU A 22 0.72 12.63 4.49
N PRO A 23 0.39 11.48 3.88
CA PRO A 23 -0.90 11.30 3.24
C PRO A 23 -2.03 11.11 4.27
N ASN A 24 -3.25 11.41 3.86
CA ASN A 24 -4.44 10.97 4.57
C ASN A 24 -4.65 9.48 4.31
N ILE A 25 -4.52 8.65 5.35
CA ILE A 25 -4.56 7.20 5.21
C ILE A 25 -5.94 6.68 5.60
N GLN A 26 -6.61 6.07 4.63
CA GLN A 26 -7.96 5.55 4.79
C GLN A 26 -8.02 4.06 4.43
N GLN A 27 -8.90 3.34 5.09
CA GLN A 27 -9.32 1.99 4.69
C GLN A 27 -10.77 2.02 4.21
N VAL A 28 -11.03 1.31 3.12
CA VAL A 28 -12.38 1.05 2.64
C VAL A 28 -12.72 -0.41 2.87
N PHE A 29 -13.92 -0.65 3.40
CA PHE A 29 -14.48 -1.98 3.57
C PHE A 29 -15.57 -2.21 2.54
N VAL A 30 -15.44 -3.29 1.78
CA VAL A 30 -16.40 -3.69 0.76
C VAL A 30 -16.95 -5.08 1.10
N LYS A 31 -18.23 -5.29 0.80
CA LYS A 31 -18.87 -6.59 0.94
C LYS A 31 -18.94 -7.24 -0.43
N VAL A 32 -18.47 -8.45 -0.56
CA VAL A 32 -18.72 -9.30 -1.72
C VAL A 32 -20.19 -9.75 -1.66
N VAL A 33 -20.92 -9.59 -2.75
CA VAL A 33 -22.37 -9.85 -2.79
C VAL A 33 -22.67 -11.25 -3.30
N LYS A 34 -21.75 -11.82 -4.09
CA LYS A 34 -21.88 -13.17 -4.65
C LYS A 34 -20.90 -14.10 -3.99
N GLU A 35 -21.23 -15.37 -3.89
CA GLU A 35 -20.28 -16.43 -3.58
C GLU A 35 -19.38 -16.64 -4.80
N GLU A 36 -18.19 -16.11 -4.74
CA GLU A 36 -17.16 -16.23 -5.77
C GLU A 36 -15.92 -16.88 -5.14
N ASN A 37 -15.11 -17.51 -5.97
CA ASN A 37 -13.83 -17.99 -5.47
C ASN A 37 -12.89 -16.82 -5.19
N VAL A 38 -11.87 -17.08 -4.39
CA VAL A 38 -10.92 -16.07 -3.90
C VAL A 38 -10.20 -15.36 -5.06
N ASP A 39 -9.83 -16.09 -6.11
CA ASP A 39 -9.09 -15.54 -7.24
C ASP A 39 -9.94 -14.61 -8.09
N ASP A 40 -11.24 -14.88 -8.23
CA ASP A 40 -12.17 -14.02 -8.94
C ASP A 40 -12.38 -12.71 -8.16
N ILE A 41 -12.50 -12.79 -6.83
CA ILE A 41 -12.58 -11.60 -5.97
C ILE A 41 -11.32 -10.75 -6.11
N GLU A 42 -10.12 -11.36 -6.05
CA GLU A 42 -8.85 -10.64 -6.22
C GLU A 42 -8.76 -9.96 -7.59
N ARG A 43 -9.22 -10.62 -8.65
CA ARG A 43 -9.26 -10.06 -10.00
C ARG A 43 -10.22 -8.86 -10.08
N GLU A 44 -11.40 -8.97 -9.52
CA GLU A 44 -12.37 -7.87 -9.49
C GLU A 44 -11.82 -6.67 -8.69
N LEU A 45 -11.22 -6.91 -7.53
CA LEU A 45 -10.60 -5.87 -6.73
C LEU A 45 -9.45 -5.18 -7.47
N TYR A 46 -8.64 -5.95 -8.21
CA TYR A 46 -7.59 -5.39 -9.06
C TYR A 46 -8.16 -4.48 -10.16
N ILE A 47 -9.22 -4.94 -10.86
CA ILE A 47 -9.89 -4.16 -11.90
C ILE A 47 -10.48 -2.88 -11.31
N CYS A 48 -11.20 -2.98 -10.18
CA CYS A 48 -11.75 -1.82 -9.47
C CYS A 48 -10.66 -0.80 -9.13
N ARG A 49 -9.54 -1.27 -8.57
CA ARG A 49 -8.40 -0.39 -8.27
C ARG A 49 -7.92 0.34 -9.52
N LYS A 50 -7.72 -0.37 -10.63
CA LYS A 50 -7.25 0.22 -11.89
C LYS A 50 -8.23 1.23 -12.47
N LEU A 51 -9.53 0.97 -12.37
CA LEU A 51 -10.56 1.91 -12.81
C LEU A 51 -10.56 3.18 -11.96
N ILE A 52 -10.42 3.06 -10.65
CA ILE A 52 -10.34 4.22 -9.73
C ILE A 52 -9.06 5.02 -10.00
N GLU A 53 -7.90 4.36 -10.10
CA GLU A 53 -6.62 5.01 -10.43
C GLU A 53 -6.73 5.78 -11.77
N ARG A 54 -7.33 5.18 -12.79
CA ARG A 54 -7.54 5.80 -14.09
C ARG A 54 -8.51 6.98 -14.04
N ALA A 55 -9.62 6.84 -13.33
CA ALA A 55 -10.57 7.94 -13.15
C ALA A 55 -9.95 9.11 -12.39
N ALA A 56 -9.14 8.84 -11.36
CA ALA A 56 -8.45 9.85 -10.60
C ALA A 56 -7.45 10.64 -11.46
N GLN A 57 -6.80 10.04 -12.45
CA GLN A 57 -5.84 10.71 -13.33
C GLN A 57 -6.42 11.91 -14.11
N SER A 58 -7.75 11.93 -14.31
CA SER A 58 -8.43 13.09 -14.94
C SER A 58 -8.64 14.26 -13.98
N GLU A 59 -8.40 14.06 -12.68
CA GLU A 59 -8.58 15.07 -11.65
C GLU A 59 -7.25 15.76 -11.30
N SER A 60 -7.31 17.00 -10.86
CA SER A 60 -6.10 17.76 -10.48
C SER A 60 -5.30 17.13 -9.32
N TRP A 61 -5.96 16.36 -8.48
CA TRP A 61 -5.38 15.64 -7.34
C TRP A 61 -5.04 14.17 -7.64
N GLY A 62 -5.28 13.70 -8.85
CA GLY A 62 -5.16 12.28 -9.20
C GLY A 62 -3.78 11.67 -8.97
N ASN A 63 -2.73 12.46 -9.12
CA ASN A 63 -1.36 12.03 -8.84
C ASN A 63 -1.06 11.84 -7.34
N GLU A 64 -1.95 12.31 -6.46
CA GLU A 64 -1.82 12.17 -5.01
C GLU A 64 -2.51 10.92 -4.49
N LEU A 65 -3.43 10.34 -5.28
CA LEU A 65 -4.12 9.11 -4.92
C LEU A 65 -3.27 7.87 -5.25
N TYR A 66 -3.09 7.00 -4.26
CA TYR A 66 -2.51 5.69 -4.48
C TYR A 66 -3.09 4.64 -3.53
N PHE A 67 -3.08 3.39 -3.97
CA PHE A 67 -3.48 2.26 -3.15
C PHE A 67 -2.24 1.51 -2.66
N CYS A 68 -2.13 1.35 -1.34
CA CYS A 68 -1.15 0.42 -0.76
C CYS A 68 -1.53 -1.02 -1.07
N SER A 69 -2.81 -1.35 -0.88
CA SER A 69 -3.41 -2.63 -1.19
C SER A 69 -4.92 -2.47 -1.40
N LEU A 70 -5.51 -3.30 -2.22
CA LEU A 70 -6.95 -3.55 -2.30
C LEU A 70 -7.10 -5.05 -2.58
N SER A 71 -7.35 -5.83 -1.53
CA SER A 71 -7.30 -7.29 -1.55
C SER A 71 -8.13 -7.86 -0.40
N ASN A 72 -8.66 -9.06 -0.57
CA ASN A 72 -9.29 -9.83 0.49
C ASN A 72 -8.32 -10.81 1.19
N GLN A 73 -7.06 -10.87 0.72
CA GLN A 73 -6.03 -11.80 1.19
C GLN A 73 -4.89 -11.10 1.92
N THR A 74 -4.54 -9.89 1.51
CA THR A 74 -3.35 -9.20 1.97
C THR A 74 -3.63 -7.74 2.30
N ILE A 75 -2.90 -7.23 3.26
CA ILE A 75 -2.89 -5.81 3.60
C ILE A 75 -1.45 -5.31 3.64
N VAL A 76 -1.22 -4.11 3.09
CA VAL A 76 0.11 -3.49 3.07
C VAL A 76 0.12 -2.25 3.95
N TYR A 77 0.91 -2.30 5.02
CA TYR A 77 1.30 -1.14 5.82
C TYR A 77 2.67 -0.66 5.36
N LYS A 78 2.73 0.53 4.82
CA LYS A 78 3.98 1.10 4.30
C LYS A 78 4.03 2.60 4.52
N GLY A 79 5.23 3.16 4.46
CA GLY A 79 5.38 4.61 4.60
C GLY A 79 6.81 5.09 4.44
N MET A 80 6.97 6.40 4.39
CA MET A 80 8.26 7.07 4.41
C MET A 80 8.80 7.11 5.85
N LEU A 81 9.12 5.92 6.38
CA LEU A 81 9.44 5.67 7.78
C LEU A 81 10.72 4.84 7.90
N ARG A 82 11.40 4.98 9.02
CA ARG A 82 12.40 3.99 9.43
C ARG A 82 11.69 2.72 9.89
N SER A 83 12.28 1.57 9.64
CA SER A 83 11.66 0.26 9.97
C SER A 83 11.27 0.13 11.44
N GLU A 84 12.05 0.71 12.34
CA GLU A 84 11.88 0.62 13.79
C GLU A 84 10.60 1.33 14.26
N VAL A 85 10.13 2.33 13.50
CA VAL A 85 8.96 3.12 13.90
C VAL A 85 7.67 2.70 13.20
N LEU A 86 7.71 1.75 12.27
CA LEU A 86 6.52 1.31 11.53
C LEU A 86 5.39 0.85 12.46
N GLY A 87 5.70 -0.03 13.41
CA GLY A 87 4.75 -0.52 14.40
C GLY A 87 4.30 0.55 15.41
N LEU A 88 5.12 1.58 15.64
CA LEU A 88 4.74 2.71 16.49
C LEU A 88 3.86 3.72 15.74
N PHE A 89 4.05 3.83 14.43
CA PHE A 89 3.28 4.72 13.56
C PHE A 89 1.86 4.18 13.34
N TYR A 90 1.74 2.90 12.96
CA TYR A 90 0.43 2.25 12.75
C TYR A 90 -0.04 1.57 14.03
N SER A 91 -0.98 2.18 14.76
CA SER A 91 -1.51 1.63 16.01
C SER A 91 -2.15 0.25 15.84
N ASP A 92 -2.68 -0.05 14.65
CA ASP A 92 -3.24 -1.36 14.32
C ASP A 92 -2.23 -2.49 14.49
N LEU A 93 -0.96 -2.24 14.17
CA LEU A 93 0.12 -3.24 14.27
C LEU A 93 0.52 -3.58 15.72
N GLN A 94 0.02 -2.81 16.70
CA GLN A 94 0.25 -3.05 18.12
C GLN A 94 -0.86 -3.90 18.76
N SER A 95 -1.91 -4.21 18.01
CA SER A 95 -3.04 -4.99 18.52
C SER A 95 -2.70 -6.48 18.55
N ASP A 96 -2.95 -7.14 19.69
CA ASP A 96 -2.81 -8.59 19.84
C ASP A 96 -3.76 -9.39 18.93
N LEU A 97 -4.80 -8.72 18.42
CA LEU A 97 -5.74 -9.31 17.46
C LEU A 97 -5.17 -9.31 16.03
N TYR A 98 -4.15 -8.50 15.75
CA TYR A 98 -3.53 -8.41 14.44
C TYR A 98 -2.54 -9.56 14.24
N LYS A 99 -3.01 -10.67 13.71
CA LYS A 99 -2.21 -11.88 13.50
C LYS A 99 -2.11 -12.22 12.03
N SER A 100 -0.94 -12.65 11.60
CA SER A 100 -0.69 -13.13 10.23
C SER A 100 0.20 -14.37 10.28
N PRO A 101 0.00 -15.37 9.40
CA PRO A 101 0.86 -16.55 9.30
C PRO A 101 2.26 -16.21 8.78
N PHE A 102 2.41 -15.14 8.01
CA PHE A 102 3.70 -14.65 7.51
C PHE A 102 3.61 -13.16 7.19
N SER A 103 4.77 -12.53 7.02
CA SER A 103 4.87 -11.17 6.51
C SER A 103 6.03 -11.04 5.53
N ILE A 104 5.81 -10.22 4.49
CA ILE A 104 6.86 -9.78 3.58
C ILE A 104 7.16 -8.32 3.92
N TYR A 105 8.42 -8.00 4.19
CA TYR A 105 8.80 -6.63 4.56
C TYR A 105 10.02 -6.15 3.77
N HIS A 106 10.11 -4.83 3.60
CA HIS A 106 11.23 -4.17 2.97
C HIS A 106 11.62 -2.92 3.77
N ARG A 107 12.92 -2.74 4.02
CA ARG A 107 13.43 -1.68 4.91
C ARG A 107 13.94 -0.43 4.17
N ARG A 108 14.14 -0.51 2.88
CA ARG A 108 14.83 0.53 2.10
C ARG A 108 14.03 0.92 0.87
N TYR A 109 14.23 2.16 0.43
CA TYR A 109 13.87 2.57 -0.91
C TYR A 109 14.87 2.06 -1.93
N SER A 110 14.48 2.00 -3.21
CA SER A 110 15.43 1.81 -4.29
C SER A 110 16.46 2.95 -4.28
N THR A 111 17.74 2.61 -4.46
CA THR A 111 18.86 3.56 -4.37
C THR A 111 18.80 4.68 -5.41
N ASN A 112 18.11 4.44 -6.51
CA ASN A 112 17.99 5.36 -7.65
C ASN A 112 16.66 6.15 -7.66
N THR A 113 15.90 6.13 -6.55
CA THR A 113 14.64 6.86 -6.43
C THR A 113 14.67 7.83 -5.25
N SER A 114 14.07 9.00 -5.43
CA SER A 114 13.82 9.90 -4.30
C SER A 114 12.71 9.32 -3.42
N PRO A 115 12.93 9.20 -2.10
CA PRO A 115 11.93 8.70 -1.18
C PRO A 115 10.63 9.50 -1.24
N ARG A 116 9.50 8.78 -1.37
CA ARG A 116 8.14 9.32 -1.28
C ARG A 116 7.24 8.28 -0.65
N TRP A 117 6.14 8.70 -0.04
CA TRP A 117 5.18 7.81 0.59
C TRP A 117 4.66 6.70 -0.36
N PRO A 118 4.22 7.00 -1.61
CA PRO A 118 3.76 5.96 -2.53
C PRO A 118 4.84 4.96 -2.93
N LEU A 119 6.10 5.39 -2.96
CA LEU A 119 7.24 4.57 -3.40
C LEU A 119 7.82 3.67 -2.31
N ALA A 120 7.33 3.76 -1.08
CA ALA A 120 7.70 2.83 -0.03
C ALA A 120 7.34 1.39 -0.43
N GLN A 121 8.22 0.45 -0.13
CA GLN A 121 8.00 -0.98 -0.37
C GLN A 121 7.48 -1.67 0.90
N PRO A 122 6.91 -2.87 0.81
CA PRO A 122 6.77 -3.71 -0.37
C PRO A 122 5.64 -3.28 -1.30
N MET A 123 5.69 -3.77 -2.54
CA MET A 123 4.60 -3.67 -3.50
C MET A 123 3.85 -5.00 -3.52
N ARG A 124 2.73 -5.10 -2.80
CA ARG A 124 1.95 -6.33 -2.62
C ARG A 124 2.81 -7.49 -2.07
N LEU A 125 2.91 -8.60 -2.80
CA LEU A 125 3.63 -9.82 -2.39
C LEU A 125 5.06 -9.89 -2.97
N LEU A 126 5.60 -8.80 -3.48
CA LEU A 126 6.95 -8.78 -4.02
C LEU A 126 7.98 -8.82 -2.90
N GLY A 127 8.65 -9.96 -2.76
CA GLY A 127 9.82 -10.13 -1.91
C GLY A 127 11.05 -10.35 -2.77
N HIS A 128 12.03 -9.45 -2.72
CA HIS A 128 13.21 -9.50 -3.57
C HIS A 128 14.43 -8.98 -2.81
N ASN A 129 15.51 -9.76 -2.83
CA ASN A 129 16.82 -9.37 -2.31
C ASN A 129 17.80 -9.10 -3.46
N GLY A 130 17.49 -8.13 -4.29
CA GLY A 130 18.33 -7.73 -5.41
C GLY A 130 18.14 -6.26 -5.73
N GLU A 131 18.88 -5.78 -6.69
CA GLU A 131 18.84 -4.39 -7.11
C GLU A 131 17.69 -4.18 -8.10
N ILE A 132 16.59 -3.60 -7.61
CA ILE A 132 15.49 -3.14 -8.47
C ILE A 132 15.69 -1.64 -8.63
N ASN A 133 16.23 -1.23 -9.76
CA ASN A 133 16.72 0.12 -9.96
C ASN A 133 15.62 1.16 -10.17
N THR A 134 14.47 0.78 -10.74
CA THR A 134 13.34 1.70 -10.92
C THR A 134 12.00 0.97 -10.91
N ILE A 135 10.93 1.69 -10.50
CA ILE A 135 9.55 1.19 -10.62
C ILE A 135 9.14 0.99 -12.09
N GLN A 136 9.68 1.78 -13.01
CA GLN A 136 9.42 1.61 -14.44
C GLN A 136 9.85 0.24 -14.96
N VAL A 137 11.02 -0.25 -14.56
CA VAL A 137 11.49 -1.58 -14.95
C VAL A 137 10.56 -2.67 -14.42
N MET A 138 10.02 -2.51 -13.20
CA MET A 138 9.07 -3.47 -12.63
C MET A 138 7.72 -3.48 -13.36
N VAL A 139 7.25 -2.34 -13.84
CA VAL A 139 5.99 -2.24 -14.59
C VAL A 139 6.12 -2.89 -15.95
N PHE A 140 7.25 -2.75 -16.65
CA PHE A 140 7.48 -3.39 -17.95
C PHE A 140 7.61 -4.92 -17.82
N SER A 141 8.32 -5.42 -16.81
CA SER A 141 8.47 -6.87 -16.61
C SER A 141 7.18 -7.61 -16.24
N THR A 142 6.19 -6.90 -15.70
CA THR A 142 4.86 -7.47 -15.39
C THR A 142 3.85 -7.35 -16.53
N LEU A 143 4.15 -6.61 -17.59
CA LEU A 143 3.30 -6.49 -18.78
C LEU A 143 3.69 -7.49 -19.89
N GLU A 144 4.86 -8.09 -19.80
CA GLU A 144 5.36 -9.10 -20.76
C GLU A 144 5.19 -10.55 -20.29
N ALA A 145 4.63 -10.78 -19.10
CA ALA A 145 4.32 -12.08 -18.52
C ALA A 145 2.82 -12.35 -18.50
#